data_b0e9d8c208a8e9c3164af5c2c6a2d546
#
_entry.id   b0e9d8c208a8e9c3164af5c2c6a2d546
#
_cell.length_a   1.000
_cell.length_b   1.000
_cell.length_c   1.000
_cell.angle_alpha   90.00
_cell.angle_beta   90.00
_cell.angle_gamma   90.00
#
_symmetry.space_group_name_H-M   'P 1'
#
loop_
_entity.id
_entity.type
_entity.pdbx_description
1 polymer ?
#
loop_
_entity_poly.entity_id
_entity_poly.type
_entity_poly.pdbx_seq_one_letter_code
_entity_poly.pdbx_strand_id
1 'polypeptide(L)'
;ILKNAGLNAYRFSIEWARIEPEEGVFDEKEVEHYRDVLSYIHEKCITPVVTLMHFTSPSWLIKKGGWRSENTPFYFQRYVSYVIEKLGDLIPYVVTLNEANMGVQVNSIALRYRKMMEKKASNLEGNVQVGMNFNSMMENMKAKAGEYVTLFGTPDPKTFVSGRSEEEEDVVISSHIAAREAIKRIRPEIKVGLSL
;
A
#
# COMPACT_ATOMS: atom_id res chain seq x y z
N ILE A 1 13.45 23.64 4.76
CA ILE A 1 13.91 22.83 5.91
C ILE A 1 14.91 21.78 5.44
N LEU A 2 14.56 20.81 4.56
CA LEU A 2 15.45 19.69 4.15
C LEU A 2 16.80 20.20 3.59
N LYS A 3 16.78 21.14 2.67
CA LYS A 3 17.99 21.76 2.11
C LYS A 3 18.87 22.39 3.18
N ASN A 4 18.29 23.13 4.13
CA ASN A 4 19.02 23.78 5.22
C ASN A 4 19.60 22.74 6.23
N ALA A 5 19.04 21.54 6.30
CA ALA A 5 19.56 20.41 7.07
C ALA A 5 20.67 19.63 6.32
N GLY A 6 21.06 20.07 5.12
CA GLY A 6 22.12 19.41 4.32
C GLY A 6 21.66 18.14 3.60
N LEU A 7 20.35 17.86 3.56
CA LEU A 7 19.81 16.68 2.86
C LEU A 7 19.82 16.90 1.35
N ASN A 8 20.16 15.85 0.59
CA ASN A 8 20.30 15.88 -0.87
C ASN A 8 19.27 15.00 -1.60
N ALA A 9 18.48 14.23 -0.89
CA ALA A 9 17.41 13.42 -1.42
C ALA A 9 16.17 13.48 -0.52
N TYR A 10 14.99 13.31 -1.13
CA TYR A 10 13.72 13.27 -0.41
C TYR A 10 12.83 12.18 -1.00
N ARG A 11 12.45 11.21 -0.15
CA ARG A 11 11.47 10.18 -0.52
C ARG A 11 10.09 10.59 -0.04
N PHE A 12 9.11 10.53 -0.96
CA PHE A 12 7.70 10.77 -0.67
C PHE A 12 6.83 9.89 -1.57
N SER A 13 5.54 9.84 -1.28
CA SER A 13 4.58 9.01 -2.02
C SER A 13 3.67 9.86 -2.88
N ILE A 14 3.35 9.37 -4.08
CA ILE A 14 2.20 9.80 -4.86
C ILE A 14 1.03 8.91 -4.45
N GLU A 15 -0.07 9.53 -4.01
CA GLU A 15 -1.24 8.80 -3.50
C GLU A 15 -2.13 8.33 -4.66
N TRP A 16 -2.22 7.01 -4.85
CA TRP A 16 -3.01 6.42 -5.93
C TRP A 16 -4.48 6.85 -5.88
N ALA A 17 -5.08 6.86 -4.68
CA ALA A 17 -6.49 7.24 -4.50
C ALA A 17 -6.77 8.70 -4.87
N ARG A 18 -5.77 9.59 -4.85
CA ARG A 18 -5.90 10.97 -5.31
C ARG A 18 -5.78 11.07 -6.83
N ILE A 19 -4.84 10.34 -7.41
CA ILE A 19 -4.62 10.34 -8.87
C ILE A 19 -5.76 9.65 -9.61
N GLU A 20 -6.28 8.54 -9.07
CA GLU A 20 -7.34 7.72 -9.69
C GLU A 20 -8.45 7.46 -8.65
N PRO A 21 -9.26 8.49 -8.31
CA PRO A 21 -10.33 8.40 -7.31
C PRO A 21 -11.43 7.42 -7.68
N GLU A 22 -11.71 7.27 -8.96
CA GLU A 22 -12.61 6.26 -9.54
C GLU A 22 -11.85 5.46 -10.59
N GLU A 23 -12.25 4.20 -10.81
CA GLU A 23 -11.58 3.32 -11.74
C GLU A 23 -11.49 3.91 -13.16
N GLY A 24 -10.27 4.14 -13.63
CA GLY A 24 -10.01 4.70 -14.96
C GLY A 24 -10.25 6.20 -15.09
N VAL A 25 -10.65 6.87 -14.01
CA VAL A 25 -10.85 8.33 -13.98
C VAL A 25 -9.68 8.96 -13.24
N PHE A 26 -8.89 9.75 -13.97
CA PHE A 26 -7.68 10.38 -13.44
C PHE A 26 -7.91 11.86 -13.16
N ASP A 27 -7.43 12.33 -12.00
CA ASP A 27 -7.53 13.74 -11.60
C ASP A 27 -6.28 14.51 -12.03
N GLU A 28 -6.42 15.32 -13.10
CA GLU A 28 -5.34 16.16 -13.64
C GLU A 28 -4.89 17.25 -12.65
N LYS A 29 -5.74 17.68 -11.73
CA LYS A 29 -5.36 18.68 -10.71
C LYS A 29 -4.39 18.08 -9.70
N GLU A 30 -4.61 16.82 -9.32
CA GLU A 30 -3.69 16.11 -8.45
C GLU A 30 -2.37 15.83 -9.14
N VAL A 31 -2.38 15.52 -10.43
CA VAL A 31 -1.15 15.39 -11.23
C VAL A 31 -0.36 16.68 -11.23
N GLU A 32 -1.02 17.82 -11.48
CA GLU A 32 -0.36 19.13 -11.48
C GLU A 32 0.21 19.49 -10.10
N HIS A 33 -0.53 19.18 -9.03
CA HIS A 33 -0.02 19.34 -7.67
C HIS A 33 1.30 18.57 -7.45
N TYR A 34 1.37 17.30 -7.88
CA TYR A 34 2.61 16.52 -7.76
C TYR A 34 3.71 17.02 -8.69
N ARG A 35 3.38 17.55 -9.86
CA ARG A 35 4.35 18.22 -10.75
C ARG A 35 4.97 19.43 -10.06
N ASP A 36 4.18 20.26 -9.40
CA ASP A 36 4.66 21.40 -8.64
C ASP A 36 5.59 20.99 -7.49
N VAL A 37 5.20 19.93 -6.74
CA VAL A 37 6.03 19.36 -5.66
C VAL A 37 7.38 18.89 -6.20
N LEU A 38 7.39 18.12 -7.30
CA LEU A 38 8.61 17.60 -7.93
C LEU A 38 9.49 18.73 -8.45
N SER A 39 8.91 19.70 -9.14
CA SER A 39 9.62 20.90 -9.65
C SER A 39 10.27 21.67 -8.52
N TYR A 40 9.55 21.90 -7.43
CA TYR A 40 10.09 22.57 -6.25
C TYR A 40 11.25 21.81 -5.60
N ILE A 41 11.18 20.47 -5.55
CA ILE A 41 12.26 19.61 -5.03
C ILE A 41 13.52 19.81 -5.89
N HIS A 42 13.39 19.82 -7.22
CA HIS A 42 14.50 20.05 -8.16
C HIS A 42 15.09 21.46 -8.03
N GLU A 43 14.25 22.50 -7.90
CA GLU A 43 14.72 23.87 -7.63
C GLU A 43 15.59 23.97 -6.38
N LYS A 44 15.34 23.14 -5.37
CA LYS A 44 16.14 23.08 -4.15
C LYS A 44 17.38 22.19 -4.28
N CYS A 45 17.70 21.69 -5.47
CA CYS A 45 18.79 20.75 -5.72
C CYS A 45 18.69 19.50 -4.79
N ILE A 46 17.48 18.98 -4.62
CA ILE A 46 17.19 17.75 -3.88
C ILE A 46 16.74 16.71 -4.91
N THR A 47 17.21 15.49 -4.77
CA THR A 47 16.80 14.39 -5.65
C THR A 47 15.50 13.75 -5.15
N PRO A 48 14.41 13.73 -5.94
CA PRO A 48 13.19 13.04 -5.55
C PRO A 48 13.35 11.53 -5.68
N VAL A 49 12.81 10.79 -4.71
CA VAL A 49 12.60 9.35 -4.75
C VAL A 49 11.11 9.11 -4.55
N VAL A 50 10.43 8.72 -5.61
CA VAL A 50 8.96 8.61 -5.60
C VAL A 50 8.52 7.20 -5.24
N THR A 51 7.68 7.07 -4.23
CA THR A 51 6.97 5.82 -3.90
C THR A 51 5.58 5.86 -4.53
N LEU A 52 5.25 4.86 -5.34
CA LEU A 52 3.98 4.82 -6.07
C LEU A 52 2.82 4.20 -5.26
N MET A 53 3.13 3.32 -4.31
CA MET A 53 2.15 2.77 -3.39
C MET A 53 2.75 2.66 -1.99
N HIS A 54 2.12 3.31 -1.00
CA HIS A 54 2.54 3.32 0.39
C HIS A 54 1.35 2.99 1.30
N PHE A 55 0.95 1.70 1.32
CA PHE A 55 -0.11 1.08 2.12
C PHE A 55 -1.54 1.41 1.71
N THR A 56 -1.81 2.63 1.28
CA THR A 56 -3.15 3.09 0.91
C THR A 56 -3.49 2.74 -0.54
N SER A 57 -4.77 2.57 -0.81
CA SER A 57 -5.28 2.21 -2.13
C SER A 57 -6.65 2.83 -2.36
N PRO A 58 -7.06 3.08 -3.61
CA PRO A 58 -8.40 3.56 -3.91
C PRO A 58 -9.48 2.61 -3.37
N SER A 59 -10.56 3.17 -2.87
CA SER A 59 -11.68 2.38 -2.33
C SER A 59 -12.30 1.45 -3.37
N TRP A 60 -12.35 1.87 -4.64
CA TRP A 60 -12.84 1.04 -5.74
C TRP A 60 -12.00 -0.23 -5.94
N LEU A 61 -10.67 -0.15 -5.76
CA LEU A 61 -9.79 -1.32 -5.84
C LEU A 61 -10.11 -2.31 -4.71
N ILE A 62 -10.30 -1.80 -3.49
CA ILE A 62 -10.64 -2.65 -2.33
C ILE A 62 -11.98 -3.34 -2.53
N LYS A 63 -12.98 -2.63 -3.10
CA LYS A 63 -14.29 -3.22 -3.48
C LYS A 63 -14.17 -4.34 -4.51
N LYS A 64 -13.12 -4.35 -5.32
CA LYS A 64 -12.83 -5.36 -6.34
C LYS A 64 -11.91 -6.50 -5.86
N GLY A 65 -11.76 -6.67 -4.55
CA GLY A 65 -10.95 -7.72 -3.95
C GLY A 65 -9.56 -7.26 -3.49
N GLY A 66 -9.19 -6.00 -3.73
CA GLY A 66 -7.97 -5.40 -3.24
C GLY A 66 -6.71 -6.17 -3.63
N TRP A 67 -5.78 -6.28 -2.69
CA TRP A 67 -4.47 -6.90 -2.93
C TRP A 67 -4.48 -8.45 -2.93
N ARG A 68 -5.66 -9.06 -3.06
CA ARG A 68 -5.84 -10.49 -3.35
C ARG A 68 -6.50 -10.74 -4.71
N SER A 69 -6.87 -9.69 -5.43
CA SER A 69 -7.46 -9.81 -6.76
C SER A 69 -6.37 -9.99 -7.82
N GLU A 70 -6.51 -11.02 -8.67
CA GLU A 70 -5.63 -11.28 -9.81
C GLU A 70 -5.59 -10.12 -10.81
N ASN A 71 -6.58 -9.23 -10.79
CA ASN A 71 -6.64 -8.04 -11.62
C ASN A 71 -5.84 -6.84 -11.06
N THR A 72 -5.39 -6.90 -9.81
CA THR A 72 -4.68 -5.78 -9.18
C THR A 72 -3.37 -5.41 -9.90
N PRO A 73 -2.56 -6.36 -10.42
CA PRO A 73 -1.39 -6.02 -11.22
C PRO A 73 -1.73 -5.16 -12.45
N PHE A 74 -2.82 -5.46 -13.14
CA PHE A 74 -3.29 -4.68 -14.29
C PHE A 74 -3.73 -3.27 -13.89
N TYR A 75 -4.49 -3.13 -12.82
CA TYR A 75 -4.92 -1.81 -12.33
C TYR A 75 -3.74 -0.97 -11.86
N PHE A 76 -2.82 -1.59 -11.13
CA PHE A 76 -1.61 -0.91 -10.66
C PHE A 76 -0.71 -0.49 -11.83
N GLN A 77 -0.52 -1.34 -12.83
CA GLN A 77 0.23 -1.00 -14.04
C GLN A 77 -0.38 0.19 -14.78
N ARG A 78 -1.72 0.25 -14.91
CA ARG A 78 -2.44 1.38 -15.54
C ARG A 78 -2.16 2.69 -14.82
N TYR A 79 -2.33 2.71 -13.50
CA TYR A 79 -2.02 3.87 -12.66
C TYR A 79 -0.56 4.30 -12.81
N VAL A 80 0.37 3.35 -12.69
CA VAL A 80 1.80 3.61 -12.83
C VAL A 80 2.15 4.17 -14.21
N SER A 81 1.60 3.59 -15.28
CA SER A 81 1.80 4.10 -16.64
C SER A 81 1.38 5.55 -16.75
N TYR A 82 0.19 5.88 -16.26
CA TYR A 82 -0.34 7.23 -16.29
C TYR A 82 0.56 8.22 -15.52
N VAL A 83 0.97 7.88 -14.30
CA VAL A 83 1.87 8.73 -13.49
C VAL A 83 3.20 8.96 -14.20
N ILE A 84 3.79 7.92 -14.78
CA ILE A 84 5.09 8.01 -15.47
C ILE A 84 4.99 8.77 -16.79
N GLU A 85 3.91 8.66 -17.52
CA GLU A 85 3.65 9.47 -18.72
C GLU A 85 3.55 10.96 -18.38
N LYS A 86 2.91 11.28 -17.26
CA LYS A 86 2.67 12.66 -16.84
C LYS A 86 3.84 13.30 -16.07
N LEU A 87 4.54 12.57 -15.24
CA LEU A 87 5.51 13.10 -14.27
C LEU A 87 6.91 12.50 -14.41
N GLY A 88 7.09 11.49 -15.25
CA GLY A 88 8.34 10.72 -15.34
C GLY A 88 9.56 11.52 -15.76
N ASP A 89 9.38 12.68 -16.41
CA ASP A 89 10.44 13.63 -16.74
C ASP A 89 11.11 14.24 -15.50
N LEU A 90 10.41 14.26 -14.36
CA LEU A 90 10.88 14.80 -13.08
C LEU A 90 11.28 13.71 -12.07
N ILE A 91 11.13 12.42 -12.41
CA ILE A 91 11.31 11.31 -11.47
C ILE A 91 12.53 10.46 -11.85
N PRO A 92 13.69 10.60 -11.19
CA PRO A 92 14.86 9.76 -11.46
C PRO A 92 14.81 8.39 -10.76
N TYR A 93 14.10 8.27 -9.64
CA TYR A 93 14.03 7.07 -8.79
C TYR A 93 12.60 6.75 -8.39
N VAL A 94 12.20 5.49 -8.58
CA VAL A 94 10.89 4.97 -8.20
C VAL A 94 11.04 3.79 -7.24
N VAL A 95 10.27 3.83 -6.15
CA VAL A 95 9.92 2.67 -5.33
C VAL A 95 8.48 2.31 -5.68
N THR A 96 8.26 1.17 -6.30
CA THR A 96 6.92 0.77 -6.76
C THR A 96 5.99 0.53 -5.59
N LEU A 97 6.42 -0.29 -4.63
CA LEU A 97 5.68 -0.70 -3.45
C LEU A 97 6.53 -0.49 -2.20
N ASN A 98 5.94 0.08 -1.16
CA ASN A 98 6.58 0.18 0.14
C ASN A 98 6.30 -1.06 0.98
N GLU A 99 7.34 -1.64 1.59
CA GLU A 99 7.25 -2.81 2.47
C GLU A 99 6.41 -3.94 1.85
N ALA A 100 6.83 -4.40 0.68
CA ALA A 100 6.09 -5.38 -0.11
C ALA A 100 5.75 -6.66 0.66
N ASN A 101 6.59 -7.05 1.61
CA ASN A 101 6.43 -8.22 2.49
C ASN A 101 5.54 -7.98 3.72
N MET A 102 4.97 -6.80 3.91
CA MET A 102 4.19 -6.43 5.10
C MET A 102 3.06 -7.41 5.39
N GLY A 103 2.30 -7.83 4.38
CA GLY A 103 1.18 -8.75 4.57
C GLY A 103 1.61 -10.13 5.09
N VAL A 104 2.74 -10.66 4.62
CA VAL A 104 3.30 -11.94 5.10
C VAL A 104 3.79 -11.78 6.54
N GLN A 105 4.42 -10.67 6.89
CA GLN A 105 4.85 -10.39 8.27
C GLN A 105 3.64 -10.29 9.20
N VAL A 106 2.59 -9.55 8.84
CA VAL A 106 1.35 -9.43 9.61
C VAL A 106 0.70 -10.80 9.83
N ASN A 107 0.63 -11.62 8.79
CA ASN A 107 0.10 -12.98 8.89
C ASN A 107 0.92 -13.84 9.85
N SER A 108 2.24 -13.79 9.76
CA SER A 108 3.15 -14.53 10.65
C SER A 108 2.98 -14.12 12.11
N ILE A 109 2.82 -12.84 12.39
CA ILE A 109 2.56 -12.32 13.74
C ILE A 109 1.21 -12.82 14.26
N ALA A 110 0.15 -12.74 13.43
CA ALA A 110 -1.19 -13.22 13.79
C ALA A 110 -1.21 -14.72 14.10
N LEU A 111 -0.53 -15.53 13.30
CA LEU A 111 -0.41 -16.99 13.52
C LEU A 111 0.35 -17.31 14.81
N ARG A 112 1.44 -16.60 15.10
CA ARG A 112 2.20 -16.76 16.36
C ARG A 112 1.33 -16.40 17.58
N TYR A 113 0.60 -15.29 17.49
CA TYR A 113 -0.30 -14.86 18.57
C TYR A 113 -1.41 -15.90 18.81
N ARG A 114 -2.04 -16.40 17.74
CA ARG A 114 -3.06 -17.46 17.83
C ARG A 114 -2.53 -18.73 18.53
N LYS A 115 -1.37 -19.24 18.11
CA LYS A 115 -0.72 -20.39 18.74
C LYS A 115 -0.41 -20.15 20.22
N MET A 116 0.02 -18.94 20.58
CA MET A 116 0.27 -18.57 21.97
C MET A 116 -1.01 -18.59 22.81
N MET A 117 -2.12 -18.09 22.26
CA MET A 117 -3.42 -18.08 22.93
C MET A 117 -4.00 -19.49 23.08
N GLU A 118 -3.90 -20.34 22.06
CA GLU A 118 -4.29 -21.75 22.11
C GLU A 118 -3.50 -22.50 23.19
N LYS A 119 -2.19 -22.29 23.30
CA LYS A 119 -1.35 -22.89 24.35
C LYS A 119 -1.70 -22.37 25.75
N LYS A 120 -2.07 -21.09 25.90
CA LYS A 120 -2.55 -20.55 27.18
C LYS A 120 -3.90 -21.14 27.55
N ALA A 121 -4.82 -21.29 26.60
CA ALA A 121 -6.13 -21.87 26.83
C ALA A 121 -6.03 -23.36 27.26
N SER A 122 -5.13 -24.14 26.66
CA SER A 122 -4.90 -25.54 27.02
C SER A 122 -4.23 -25.73 28.40
N ASN A 123 -3.53 -24.73 28.91
CA ASN A 123 -2.89 -24.75 30.23
C ASN A 123 -3.79 -24.20 31.36
N LEU A 124 -4.97 -23.71 31.04
CA LEU A 124 -5.95 -23.15 31.99
C LEU A 124 -6.98 -24.21 32.38
N GLU A 125 -6.54 -25.33 33.01
CA GLU A 125 -7.33 -26.08 33.95
C GLU A 125 -7.31 -25.31 35.31
N GLY A 126 -8.16 -24.30 35.41
CA GLY A 126 -8.32 -23.54 36.63
C GLY A 126 -8.58 -22.05 36.38
N ASN A 127 -9.76 -21.62 36.72
CA ASN A 127 -10.28 -20.25 36.74
C ASN A 127 -9.23 -19.14 36.97
N VAL A 128 -8.67 -18.59 35.92
CA VAL A 128 -8.06 -17.28 35.95
C VAL A 128 -8.64 -16.48 34.79
N GLN A 129 -9.62 -15.64 35.06
CA GLN A 129 -10.04 -14.56 34.18
C GLN A 129 -8.86 -13.58 34.07
N VAL A 130 -8.03 -13.76 33.06
CA VAL A 130 -7.11 -12.72 32.63
C VAL A 130 -7.96 -11.64 31.96
N GLY A 131 -7.97 -10.44 32.54
CA GLY A 131 -8.85 -9.31 32.23
C GLY A 131 -8.76 -8.71 30.84
N MET A 132 -8.90 -9.52 29.79
CA MET A 132 -9.31 -9.04 28.50
C MET A 132 -10.83 -9.11 28.41
N ASN A 133 -11.47 -7.95 28.32
CA ASN A 133 -12.91 -7.87 28.11
C ASN A 133 -13.23 -8.35 26.68
N PHE A 134 -13.40 -9.68 26.56
CA PHE A 134 -13.69 -10.37 25.29
C PHE A 134 -14.95 -9.78 24.63
N ASN A 135 -15.94 -9.36 25.42
CA ASN A 135 -17.16 -8.76 24.90
C ASN A 135 -16.85 -7.41 24.23
N SER A 136 -16.06 -6.55 24.84
CA SER A 136 -15.69 -5.26 24.23
C SER A 136 -14.82 -5.44 22.98
N MET A 137 -13.97 -6.46 22.95
CA MET A 137 -13.21 -6.81 21.76
C MET A 137 -14.12 -7.28 20.62
N MET A 138 -15.10 -8.13 20.91
CA MET A 138 -16.08 -8.60 19.91
C MET A 138 -16.98 -7.47 19.40
N GLU A 139 -17.41 -6.56 20.28
CA GLU A 139 -18.18 -5.37 19.89
C GLU A 139 -17.38 -4.44 18.98
N ASN A 140 -16.13 -4.19 19.31
CA ASN A 140 -15.22 -3.40 18.47
C ASN A 140 -14.97 -4.06 17.09
N MET A 141 -14.83 -5.38 17.05
CA MET A 141 -14.69 -6.10 15.78
C MET A 141 -15.97 -6.01 14.94
N LYS A 142 -17.15 -6.16 15.54
CA LYS A 142 -18.46 -6.00 14.86
C LYS A 142 -18.66 -4.57 14.35
N ALA A 143 -18.31 -3.56 15.15
CA ALA A 143 -18.42 -2.17 14.76
C ALA A 143 -17.52 -1.86 13.54
N LYS A 144 -16.25 -2.28 13.57
CA LYS A 144 -15.33 -2.16 12.42
C LYS A 144 -15.82 -2.90 11.18
N ALA A 145 -16.35 -4.11 11.35
CA ALA A 145 -16.92 -4.86 10.24
C ALA A 145 -18.11 -4.13 9.60
N GLY A 146 -18.96 -3.47 10.39
CA GLY A 146 -20.05 -2.61 9.91
C GLY A 146 -19.56 -1.41 9.11
N GLU A 147 -18.52 -0.73 9.60
CA GLU A 147 -17.87 0.37 8.88
C GLU A 147 -17.27 -0.11 7.55
N TYR A 148 -16.60 -1.25 7.54
CA TYR A 148 -16.02 -1.81 6.32
C TYR A 148 -17.07 -2.21 5.29
N VAL A 149 -18.21 -2.77 5.73
CA VAL A 149 -19.33 -3.05 4.81
C VAL A 149 -19.85 -1.76 4.18
N THR A 150 -19.96 -0.68 4.94
CA THR A 150 -20.39 0.61 4.43
C THR A 150 -19.40 1.20 3.42
N LEU A 151 -18.10 1.13 3.72
CA LEU A 151 -17.05 1.74 2.90
C LEU A 151 -16.67 0.89 1.69
N PHE A 152 -16.58 -0.43 1.87
CA PHE A 152 -15.99 -1.36 0.90
C PHE A 152 -16.94 -2.44 0.40
N GLY A 153 -18.17 -2.53 0.95
CA GLY A 153 -19.13 -3.57 0.60
C GLY A 153 -18.78 -4.96 1.16
N THR A 154 -17.78 -5.06 2.04
CA THR A 154 -17.33 -6.32 2.65
C THR A 154 -16.88 -6.08 4.08
N PRO A 155 -17.16 -7.02 5.02
CA PRO A 155 -16.65 -6.92 6.39
C PRO A 155 -15.14 -7.21 6.53
N ASP A 156 -14.51 -7.75 5.47
CA ASP A 156 -13.11 -8.15 5.45
C ASP A 156 -12.40 -7.61 4.19
N PRO A 157 -12.11 -6.29 4.15
CA PRO A 157 -11.44 -5.68 3.02
C PRO A 157 -9.99 -6.17 2.89
N LYS A 158 -9.59 -6.55 1.68
CA LYS A 158 -8.23 -7.03 1.39
C LYS A 158 -7.32 -5.86 1.03
N THR A 159 -6.94 -5.10 2.05
CA THR A 159 -6.00 -3.98 1.92
C THR A 159 -4.55 -4.49 1.76
N PHE A 160 -3.63 -3.61 1.41
CA PHE A 160 -2.22 -3.96 1.26
C PHE A 160 -1.58 -4.49 2.56
N VAL A 161 -2.01 -3.96 3.71
CA VAL A 161 -1.53 -4.39 5.03
C VAL A 161 -2.31 -5.57 5.63
N SER A 162 -3.34 -6.09 4.94
CA SER A 162 -4.02 -7.30 5.37
C SER A 162 -3.08 -8.50 5.33
N GLY A 163 -3.15 -9.37 6.36
CA GLY A 163 -2.32 -10.57 6.40
C GLY A 163 -2.53 -11.45 5.16
N ARG A 164 -1.43 -11.84 4.49
CA ARG A 164 -1.40 -12.70 3.29
C ARG A 164 -0.58 -13.95 3.54
N SER A 165 -0.94 -15.08 2.92
CA SER A 165 -0.07 -16.24 2.81
C SER A 165 1.04 -15.98 1.78
N GLU A 166 2.02 -16.89 1.71
CA GLU A 166 3.07 -16.80 0.69
C GLU A 166 2.51 -16.92 -0.74
N GLU A 167 1.48 -17.75 -0.94
CA GLU A 167 0.81 -17.88 -2.25
C GLU A 167 0.02 -16.61 -2.63
N GLU A 168 -0.56 -15.93 -1.65
CA GLU A 168 -1.27 -14.66 -1.88
C GLU A 168 -0.32 -13.48 -2.16
N GLU A 169 0.97 -13.64 -1.92
CA GLU A 169 2.00 -12.63 -2.21
C GLU A 169 2.26 -12.47 -3.71
N ASP A 170 1.91 -13.46 -4.54
CA ASP A 170 2.10 -13.44 -6.00
C ASP A 170 1.44 -12.22 -6.65
N VAL A 171 0.31 -11.74 -6.14
CA VAL A 171 -0.36 -10.53 -6.61
C VAL A 171 0.53 -9.29 -6.41
N VAL A 172 1.23 -9.20 -5.28
CA VAL A 172 2.12 -8.08 -4.95
C VAL A 172 3.36 -8.12 -5.84
N ILE A 173 3.97 -9.30 -5.99
CA ILE A 173 5.13 -9.52 -6.86
C ILE A 173 4.78 -9.20 -8.32
N SER A 174 3.67 -9.72 -8.81
CA SER A 174 3.17 -9.47 -10.17
C SER A 174 2.87 -7.98 -10.40
N SER A 175 2.34 -7.28 -9.39
CA SER A 175 2.11 -5.84 -9.44
C SER A 175 3.43 -5.06 -9.57
N HIS A 176 4.47 -5.46 -8.81
CA HIS A 176 5.80 -4.87 -8.95
C HIS A 176 6.38 -5.08 -10.35
N ILE A 177 6.32 -6.32 -10.86
CA ILE A 177 6.85 -6.68 -12.19
C ILE A 177 6.14 -5.86 -13.27
N ALA A 178 4.80 -5.85 -13.28
CA ALA A 178 4.01 -5.10 -14.25
C ALA A 178 4.28 -3.59 -14.20
N ALA A 179 4.40 -3.02 -13.00
CA ALA A 179 4.76 -1.62 -12.82
C ALA A 179 6.16 -1.31 -13.36
N ARG A 180 7.16 -2.15 -13.00
CA ARG A 180 8.54 -1.98 -13.47
C ARG A 180 8.64 -2.04 -15.00
N GLU A 181 7.96 -3.00 -15.62
CA GLU A 181 7.92 -3.13 -17.08
C GLU A 181 7.31 -1.89 -17.75
N ALA A 182 6.20 -1.39 -17.21
CA ALA A 182 5.56 -0.17 -17.70
C ALA A 182 6.50 1.04 -17.58
N ILE A 183 7.15 1.24 -16.44
CA ILE A 183 8.10 2.33 -16.23
C ILE A 183 9.24 2.22 -17.25
N LYS A 184 9.85 1.04 -17.38
CA LYS A 184 10.99 0.84 -18.29
C LYS A 184 10.64 0.99 -19.77
N ARG A 185 9.39 0.74 -20.15
CA ARG A 185 8.89 0.97 -21.51
C ARG A 185 8.72 2.46 -21.83
N ILE A 186 8.22 3.25 -20.84
CA ILE A 186 7.92 4.68 -21.02
C ILE A 186 9.18 5.54 -20.80
N ARG A 187 9.93 5.24 -19.74
CA ARG A 187 11.13 5.97 -19.28
C ARG A 187 12.23 4.97 -18.86
N PRO A 188 13.01 4.43 -19.78
CA PRO A 188 14.02 3.40 -19.49
C PRO A 188 15.11 3.87 -18.53
N GLU A 189 15.37 5.19 -18.44
CA GLU A 189 16.38 5.80 -17.58
C GLU A 189 16.00 5.78 -16.07
N ILE A 190 14.71 5.76 -15.74
CA ILE A 190 14.26 5.75 -14.34
C ILE A 190 14.77 4.51 -13.62
N LYS A 191 15.38 4.70 -12.46
CA LYS A 191 15.82 3.59 -11.59
C LYS A 191 14.64 3.12 -10.74
N VAL A 192 14.34 1.82 -10.83
CA VAL A 192 13.16 1.21 -10.23
C VAL A 192 13.55 0.14 -9.24
N GLY A 193 12.97 0.20 -8.04
CA GLY A 193 13.10 -0.81 -6.99
C GLY A 193 11.78 -0.98 -6.24
N LEU A 194 11.80 -1.84 -5.23
CA LEU A 194 10.77 -1.97 -4.21
C LEU A 194 11.42 -1.88 -2.82
N SER A 195 10.63 -1.62 -1.78
CA SER A 195 11.06 -1.67 -0.38
C SER A 195 10.51 -2.94 0.27
N LEU A 196 11.34 -3.59 1.11
CA LEU A 196 10.98 -4.73 1.97
C LEU A 196 11.05 -4.33 3.43
#